data_f49aec9f29c065d547b081be36f64a1f
#
_entry.id   f49aec9f29c065d547b081be36f64a1f
#
_cell.length_a   1.000
_cell.length_b   1.000
_cell.length_c   1.000
_cell.angle_alpha   90.00
_cell.angle_beta   90.00
_cell.angle_gamma   90.00
#
_symmetry.space_group_name_H-M   'P 1'
#
loop_
_entity.id
_entity.type
_entity.pdbx_description
1 polymer ?
#
loop_
_entity_poly.entity_id
_entity_poly.type
_entity_poly.pdbx_seq_one_letter_code
_entity_poly.pdbx_strand_id
1 'polypeptide(L)'
;STWNGILVYAEQERGKMHPVVFELIGEARKLAKKVGYKVYAVMVGTARTAENAKELLPYGVDEVFVYEHEGFAGFKADCYADAVADCISKLRPSVVLVGGTSLGRSLAPRLSTRFHTGLTADCTKLEMKSNTDLVQIRPAFGGNIMAQIVISESRPQFATVRYKVMDRAEKVEKPSGKITVCPVSEDMVRSRI
;
A
#
# COMPACT_ATOMS: atom_id res chain seq x y z
N SER A 1 6.92 -19.40 -1.40
CA SER A 1 6.94 -18.32 -0.41
C SER A 1 5.62 -18.24 0.33
N THR A 2 5.64 -18.09 1.64
CA THR A 2 4.43 -17.88 2.46
C THR A 2 3.88 -16.45 2.32
N TRP A 3 4.64 -15.54 1.71
CA TRP A 3 4.24 -14.17 1.43
C TRP A 3 3.64 -14.09 0.04
N ASN A 4 2.38 -13.68 -0.06
CA ASN A 4 1.72 -13.55 -1.36
C ASN A 4 0.68 -12.43 -1.34
N GLY A 5 0.36 -11.93 -2.54
CA GLY A 5 -0.57 -10.82 -2.68
C GLY A 5 0.11 -9.47 -2.71
N ILE A 6 -0.62 -8.47 -3.15
CA ILE A 6 -0.15 -7.08 -3.22
C ILE A 6 -1.05 -6.23 -2.36
N LEU A 7 -0.46 -5.51 -1.42
CA LEU A 7 -1.17 -4.60 -0.52
C LEU A 7 -0.92 -3.17 -0.95
N VAL A 8 -1.98 -2.42 -1.12
CA VAL A 8 -1.95 -0.98 -1.41
C VAL A 8 -2.31 -0.21 -0.15
N TYR A 9 -1.48 0.76 0.23
CA TYR A 9 -1.87 1.70 1.28
C TYR A 9 -2.84 2.73 0.69
N ALA A 10 -4.08 2.74 1.18
CA ALA A 10 -5.12 3.63 0.69
C ALA A 10 -5.14 4.92 1.49
N GLU A 11 -4.33 5.87 1.09
CA GLU A 11 -4.22 7.18 1.74
C GLU A 11 -5.51 7.96 1.63
N GLN A 12 -5.98 8.50 2.76
CA GLN A 12 -7.16 9.36 2.80
C GLN A 12 -6.95 10.48 3.82
N GLU A 13 -7.65 11.56 3.64
CA GLU A 13 -7.72 12.66 4.59
C GLU A 13 -9.18 13.05 4.78
N ARG A 14 -9.67 12.94 6.01
CA ARG A 14 -11.06 13.23 6.39
C ARG A 14 -12.08 12.47 5.51
N GLY A 15 -11.76 11.23 5.19
CA GLY A 15 -12.62 10.38 4.38
C GLY A 15 -12.48 10.56 2.87
N LYS A 16 -11.68 11.52 2.43
CA LYS A 16 -11.44 11.74 1.01
C LYS A 16 -10.20 10.97 0.55
N MET A 17 -10.40 10.05 -0.39
CA MET A 17 -9.32 9.24 -0.94
C MET A 17 -8.35 10.11 -1.75
N HIS A 18 -7.04 9.96 -1.48
CA HIS A 18 -6.03 10.62 -2.32
C HIS A 18 -6.04 9.97 -3.72
N PRO A 19 -5.99 10.78 -4.79
CA PRO A 19 -6.04 10.23 -6.15
C PRO A 19 -4.94 9.21 -6.47
N VAL A 20 -3.78 9.27 -5.82
CA VAL A 20 -2.69 8.30 -6.03
C VAL A 20 -3.15 6.86 -5.72
N VAL A 21 -4.12 6.68 -4.84
CA VAL A 21 -4.61 5.36 -4.47
C VAL A 21 -5.13 4.59 -5.69
N PHE A 22 -5.82 5.28 -6.59
CA PHE A 22 -6.36 4.66 -7.81
C PHE A 22 -5.26 4.28 -8.81
N GLU A 23 -4.16 5.04 -8.82
CA GLU A 23 -2.97 4.68 -9.59
C GLU A 23 -2.30 3.43 -9.00
N LEU A 24 -2.17 3.37 -7.67
CA LEU A 24 -1.61 2.21 -6.98
C LEU A 24 -2.44 0.95 -7.24
N ILE A 25 -3.76 1.05 -7.18
CA ILE A 25 -4.67 -0.08 -7.44
C ILE A 25 -4.51 -0.56 -8.88
N GLY A 26 -4.47 0.36 -9.85
CA GLY A 26 -4.27 0.03 -11.26
C GLY A 26 -2.96 -0.72 -11.48
N GLU A 27 -1.89 -0.24 -10.87
CA GLU A 27 -0.57 -0.87 -10.98
C GLU A 27 -0.55 -2.23 -10.27
N ALA A 28 -1.10 -2.30 -9.06
CA ALA A 28 -1.20 -3.55 -8.31
C ALA A 28 -1.93 -4.64 -9.08
N ARG A 29 -3.01 -4.29 -9.78
CA ARG A 29 -3.77 -5.25 -10.59
C ARG A 29 -2.96 -5.78 -11.77
N LYS A 30 -2.19 -4.92 -12.43
CA LYS A 30 -1.31 -5.35 -13.53
C LYS A 30 -0.25 -6.33 -13.03
N LEU A 31 0.40 -6.00 -11.91
CA LEU A 31 1.43 -6.83 -11.32
C LEU A 31 0.86 -8.17 -10.83
N ALA A 32 -0.29 -8.12 -10.16
CA ALA A 32 -0.96 -9.30 -9.60
C ALA A 32 -1.37 -10.31 -10.68
N LYS A 33 -1.85 -9.81 -11.81
CA LYS A 33 -2.29 -10.63 -12.93
C LYS A 33 -1.18 -11.54 -13.45
N LYS A 34 0.05 -11.06 -13.43
CA LYS A 34 1.23 -11.81 -13.92
C LYS A 34 1.53 -13.07 -13.11
N VAL A 35 1.24 -13.04 -11.82
CA VAL A 35 1.63 -14.11 -10.87
C VAL A 35 0.44 -14.72 -10.14
N GLY A 36 -0.78 -14.34 -10.50
CA GLY A 36 -2.00 -14.89 -9.90
C GLY A 36 -2.23 -14.44 -8.47
N TYR A 37 -1.79 -13.24 -8.11
CA TYR A 37 -1.98 -12.67 -6.79
C TYR A 37 -3.32 -11.95 -6.65
N LYS A 38 -3.81 -11.84 -5.43
CA LYS A 38 -4.91 -10.95 -5.07
C LYS A 38 -4.37 -9.55 -4.77
N VAL A 39 -5.24 -8.56 -4.91
CA VAL A 39 -4.96 -7.17 -4.59
C VAL A 39 -5.75 -6.78 -3.36
N TYR A 40 -5.04 -6.29 -2.36
CA TYR A 40 -5.61 -5.85 -1.08
C TYR A 40 -5.34 -4.37 -0.88
N ALA A 41 -6.16 -3.74 -0.07
CA ALA A 41 -5.91 -2.38 0.39
C ALA A 41 -6.04 -2.32 1.91
N VAL A 42 -5.32 -1.39 2.53
CA VAL A 42 -5.45 -1.08 3.96
C VAL A 42 -5.76 0.41 4.11
N MET A 43 -6.75 0.71 4.92
CA MET A 43 -7.14 2.08 5.27
C MET A 43 -7.06 2.29 6.77
N VAL A 44 -6.53 3.44 7.17
CA VAL A 44 -6.45 3.85 8.56
C VAL A 44 -7.15 5.20 8.69
N GLY A 45 -8.08 5.32 9.62
CA GLY A 45 -8.81 6.57 9.79
C GLY A 45 -9.76 6.56 10.97
N THR A 46 -10.56 7.62 11.04
CA THR A 46 -11.56 7.81 12.11
C THR A 46 -12.90 7.16 11.73
N ALA A 47 -13.97 7.54 12.39
CA ALA A 47 -15.32 7.07 12.10
C ALA A 47 -15.65 7.18 10.59
N ARG A 48 -16.39 6.20 10.06
CA ARG A 48 -16.81 6.11 8.65
C ARG A 48 -15.69 5.68 7.68
N THR A 49 -14.52 5.30 8.16
CA THR A 49 -13.45 4.79 7.28
C THR A 49 -13.92 3.53 6.55
N ALA A 50 -14.63 2.63 7.23
CA ALA A 50 -15.19 1.43 6.61
C ALA A 50 -16.20 1.78 5.51
N GLU A 51 -17.02 2.80 5.72
CA GLU A 51 -17.97 3.28 4.72
C GLU A 51 -17.22 3.85 3.51
N ASN A 52 -16.21 4.66 3.76
CA ASN A 52 -15.39 5.27 2.70
C ASN A 52 -14.60 4.23 1.92
N ALA A 53 -14.24 3.11 2.54
CA ALA A 53 -13.51 2.02 1.90
C ALA A 53 -14.32 1.38 0.74
N LYS A 54 -15.63 1.49 0.76
CA LYS A 54 -16.50 0.97 -0.31
C LYS A 54 -16.17 1.60 -1.67
N GLU A 55 -15.62 2.81 -1.69
CA GLU A 55 -15.20 3.48 -2.92
C GLU A 55 -14.16 2.69 -3.70
N LEU A 56 -13.38 1.84 -3.04
CA LEU A 56 -12.32 1.07 -3.67
C LEU A 56 -12.81 -0.21 -4.35
N LEU A 57 -13.93 -0.78 -3.90
CA LEU A 57 -14.42 -2.06 -4.39
C LEU A 57 -14.71 -2.08 -5.90
N PRO A 58 -15.29 -1.02 -6.49
CA PRO A 58 -15.52 -1.00 -7.94
C PRO A 58 -14.26 -1.11 -8.78
N TYR A 59 -13.09 -0.85 -8.21
CA TYR A 59 -11.82 -0.86 -8.94
C TYR A 59 -11.09 -2.21 -8.91
N GLY A 60 -11.73 -3.25 -8.36
CA GLY A 60 -11.21 -4.61 -8.42
C GLY A 60 -10.31 -5.00 -7.27
N VAL A 61 -10.38 -4.29 -6.16
CA VAL A 61 -9.71 -4.69 -4.91
C VAL A 61 -10.44 -5.89 -4.33
N ASP A 62 -9.71 -6.95 -3.97
CA ASP A 62 -10.30 -8.18 -3.45
C ASP A 62 -10.74 -8.05 -2.00
N GLU A 63 -10.00 -7.32 -1.21
CA GLU A 63 -10.34 -7.07 0.20
C GLU A 63 -9.72 -5.76 0.68
N VAL A 64 -10.49 -4.98 1.42
CA VAL A 64 -10.02 -3.76 2.08
C VAL A 64 -10.02 -3.99 3.58
N PHE A 65 -8.85 -3.89 4.20
CA PHE A 65 -8.68 -3.98 5.66
C PHE A 65 -8.78 -2.58 6.24
N VAL A 66 -9.69 -2.38 7.19
CA VAL A 66 -9.99 -1.07 7.75
C VAL A 66 -9.61 -1.03 9.23
N TYR A 67 -8.79 -0.06 9.60
CA TYR A 67 -8.43 0.26 10.97
C TYR A 67 -9.08 1.60 11.32
N GLU A 68 -10.18 1.54 12.06
CA GLU A 68 -11.04 2.67 12.34
C GLU A 68 -11.07 2.95 13.83
N HIS A 69 -10.60 4.14 14.22
CA HIS A 69 -10.57 4.58 15.61
C HIS A 69 -10.43 6.10 15.66
N GLU A 70 -11.06 6.74 16.64
CA GLU A 70 -10.94 8.19 16.82
C GLU A 70 -9.51 8.67 17.06
N GLY A 71 -8.66 7.81 17.65
CA GLY A 71 -7.24 8.09 17.86
C GLY A 71 -6.42 8.25 16.59
N PHE A 72 -6.98 7.90 15.43
CA PHE A 72 -6.34 8.13 14.13
C PHE A 72 -6.72 9.46 13.50
N ALA A 73 -7.35 10.36 14.25
CA ALA A 73 -7.62 11.71 13.77
C ALA A 73 -6.31 12.46 13.53
N GLY A 74 -6.12 12.93 12.29
CA GLY A 74 -4.84 13.49 11.87
C GLY A 74 -3.76 12.40 11.73
N PHE A 75 -2.84 12.62 10.81
CA PHE A 75 -1.77 11.64 10.58
C PHE A 75 -0.73 11.69 11.69
N LYS A 76 -0.48 10.55 12.31
CA LYS A 76 0.62 10.32 13.24
C LYS A 76 1.40 9.11 12.73
N ALA A 77 2.64 9.32 12.32
CA ALA A 77 3.41 8.31 11.62
C ALA A 77 3.57 7.00 12.40
N ASP A 78 3.81 7.08 13.71
CA ASP A 78 3.96 5.92 14.57
C ASP A 78 2.65 5.13 14.73
N CYS A 79 1.53 5.81 14.94
CA CYS A 79 0.22 5.18 15.10
C CYS A 79 -0.23 4.49 13.80
N TYR A 80 -0.09 5.19 12.69
CA TYR A 80 -0.45 4.65 11.39
C TYR A 80 0.45 3.47 11.00
N ALA A 81 1.75 3.57 11.31
CA ALA A 81 2.68 2.47 11.07
C ALA A 81 2.32 1.23 11.90
N ASP A 82 1.91 1.40 13.15
CA ASP A 82 1.48 0.28 13.99
C ASP A 82 0.26 -0.44 13.39
N ALA A 83 -0.72 0.32 12.91
CA ALA A 83 -1.93 -0.25 12.29
C ALA A 83 -1.59 -1.00 11.00
N VAL A 84 -0.83 -0.37 10.11
CA VAL A 84 -0.45 -1.01 8.84
C VAL A 84 0.45 -2.22 9.07
N ALA A 85 1.36 -2.15 10.04
CA ALA A 85 2.21 -3.28 10.40
C ALA A 85 1.40 -4.47 10.91
N ASP A 86 0.34 -4.23 11.69
CA ASP A 86 -0.59 -5.27 12.12
C ASP A 86 -1.22 -5.97 10.90
N CYS A 87 -1.68 -5.20 9.94
CA CYS A 87 -2.23 -5.73 8.69
C CYS A 87 -1.20 -6.58 7.94
N ILE A 88 0.00 -6.05 7.75
CA ILE A 88 1.08 -6.76 7.04
C ILE A 88 1.45 -8.07 7.73
N SER A 89 1.55 -8.06 9.05
CA SER A 89 1.90 -9.27 9.82
C SER A 89 0.87 -10.37 9.67
N LYS A 90 -0.41 -10.02 9.61
CA LYS A 90 -1.51 -10.97 9.46
C LYS A 90 -1.71 -11.42 8.02
N LEU A 91 -1.64 -10.49 7.07
CA LEU A 91 -1.89 -10.76 5.66
C LEU A 91 -0.69 -11.41 4.96
N ARG A 92 0.52 -11.00 5.30
CA ARG A 92 1.79 -11.42 4.70
C ARG A 92 1.83 -11.18 3.18
N PRO A 93 1.66 -9.92 2.73
CA PRO A 93 1.73 -9.61 1.30
C PRO A 93 3.17 -9.69 0.78
N SER A 94 3.33 -10.07 -0.48
CA SER A 94 4.64 -10.10 -1.13
C SER A 94 5.14 -8.68 -1.46
N VAL A 95 4.22 -7.78 -1.77
CA VAL A 95 4.50 -6.41 -2.19
C VAL A 95 3.59 -5.45 -1.43
N VAL A 96 4.15 -4.32 -1.00
CA VAL A 96 3.38 -3.21 -0.42
C VAL A 96 3.67 -1.94 -1.22
N LEU A 97 2.63 -1.35 -1.79
CA LEU A 97 2.72 -0.12 -2.57
C LEU A 97 2.16 1.06 -1.77
N VAL A 98 2.94 2.12 -1.70
CA VAL A 98 2.58 3.37 -1.00
C VAL A 98 2.77 4.53 -1.96
N GLY A 99 1.88 5.52 -1.93
CA GLY A 99 2.03 6.71 -2.76
C GLY A 99 3.24 7.55 -2.34
N GLY A 100 3.91 8.16 -3.31
CA GLY A 100 5.03 9.07 -3.09
C GLY A 100 4.58 10.46 -2.64
N THR A 101 3.66 10.53 -1.72
CA THR A 101 3.15 11.75 -1.09
C THR A 101 3.96 12.07 0.17
N SER A 102 3.73 13.24 0.77
CA SER A 102 4.38 13.58 2.05
C SER A 102 4.10 12.53 3.12
N LEU A 103 2.84 12.08 3.22
CA LEU A 103 2.45 11.04 4.18
C LEU A 103 3.12 9.71 3.85
N GLY A 104 3.07 9.30 2.60
CA GLY A 104 3.66 8.02 2.17
C GLY A 104 5.16 7.96 2.36
N ARG A 105 5.85 9.07 2.12
CA ARG A 105 7.31 9.16 2.34
C ARG A 105 7.69 9.15 3.82
N SER A 106 6.75 9.47 4.70
CA SER A 106 6.94 9.34 6.15
C SER A 106 6.62 7.93 6.63
N LEU A 107 5.56 7.33 6.10
CA LEU A 107 5.06 6.02 6.53
C LEU A 107 5.91 4.86 6.03
N ALA A 108 6.26 4.84 4.75
CA ALA A 108 6.91 3.69 4.11
C ALA A 108 8.25 3.31 4.73
N PRO A 109 9.17 4.26 5.04
CA PRO A 109 10.44 3.91 5.67
C PRO A 109 10.27 3.28 7.06
N ARG A 110 9.27 3.73 7.83
CA ARG A 110 8.98 3.16 9.15
C ARG A 110 8.56 1.71 9.04
N LEU A 111 7.76 1.39 8.03
CA LEU A 111 7.28 0.02 7.78
C LEU A 111 8.41 -0.86 7.28
N SER A 112 9.20 -0.43 6.31
CA SER A 112 10.30 -1.24 5.78
C SER A 112 11.34 -1.55 6.84
N THR A 113 11.66 -0.60 7.69
CA THR A 113 12.58 -0.81 8.83
C THR A 113 12.02 -1.83 9.80
N ARG A 114 10.74 -1.73 10.14
CA ARG A 114 10.08 -2.66 11.07
C ARG A 114 10.13 -4.11 10.57
N PHE A 115 10.00 -4.32 9.28
CA PHE A 115 10.03 -5.65 8.68
C PHE A 115 11.41 -6.05 8.18
N HIS A 116 12.44 -5.27 8.49
CA HIS A 116 13.84 -5.55 8.12
C HIS A 116 13.99 -5.83 6.62
N THR A 117 13.36 -5.01 5.80
CA THR A 117 13.37 -5.17 4.35
C THR A 117 13.68 -3.84 3.66
N GLY A 118 14.00 -3.93 2.37
CA GLY A 118 14.33 -2.77 1.59
C GLY A 118 13.09 -1.97 1.14
N LEU A 119 13.33 -0.72 0.82
CA LEU A 119 12.35 0.20 0.25
C LEU A 119 12.97 0.91 -0.93
N THR A 120 12.31 0.86 -2.09
CA THR A 120 12.67 1.71 -3.22
C THR A 120 11.71 2.87 -3.29
N ALA A 121 12.24 4.07 -3.19
CA ALA A 121 11.42 5.28 -3.15
C ALA A 121 11.27 5.89 -4.55
N ASP A 122 10.10 6.52 -4.77
CA ASP A 122 9.83 7.36 -5.93
C ASP A 122 9.91 6.62 -7.27
N CYS A 123 9.37 5.38 -7.29
CA CYS A 123 9.35 4.56 -8.50
C CYS A 123 8.46 5.18 -9.57
N THR A 124 8.91 5.10 -10.82
CA THR A 124 8.15 5.55 -11.98
C THR A 124 7.70 4.40 -12.87
N LYS A 125 8.23 3.20 -12.64
CA LYS A 125 7.80 1.99 -13.33
C LYS A 125 8.01 0.77 -12.43
N LEU A 126 7.08 -0.17 -12.50
CA LEU A 126 7.13 -1.43 -11.75
C LEU A 126 6.88 -2.59 -12.72
N GLU A 127 7.60 -3.68 -12.52
CA GLU A 127 7.39 -4.92 -13.27
C GLU A 127 7.45 -6.10 -12.31
N MET A 128 6.65 -7.13 -12.58
CA MET A 128 6.65 -8.35 -11.77
C MET A 128 7.33 -9.48 -12.53
N LYS A 129 8.33 -10.10 -11.90
CA LYS A 129 8.96 -11.30 -12.45
C LYS A 129 8.13 -12.53 -12.08
N SER A 130 8.27 -13.60 -12.86
CA SER A 130 7.55 -14.85 -12.62
C SER A 130 7.86 -15.48 -11.26
N ASN A 131 9.02 -15.18 -10.69
CA ASN A 131 9.43 -15.64 -9.36
C ASN A 131 8.91 -14.76 -8.22
N THR A 132 8.03 -13.79 -8.53
CA THR A 132 7.43 -12.80 -7.61
C THR A 132 8.37 -11.69 -7.14
N ASP A 133 9.56 -11.58 -7.68
CA ASP A 133 10.42 -10.43 -7.42
C ASP A 133 9.90 -9.21 -8.17
N LEU A 134 9.78 -8.09 -7.47
CA LEU A 134 9.34 -6.82 -8.03
C LEU A 134 10.54 -6.07 -8.57
N VAL A 135 10.53 -5.77 -9.86
CA VAL A 135 11.51 -4.87 -10.49
C VAL A 135 11.02 -3.44 -10.30
N GLN A 136 11.80 -2.66 -9.59
CA GLN A 136 11.47 -1.29 -9.21
C GLN A 136 12.38 -0.34 -9.98
N ILE A 137 11.80 0.51 -10.79
CA ILE A 137 12.52 1.41 -11.67
C ILE A 137 12.27 2.84 -11.22
N ARG A 138 13.36 3.57 -11.01
CA ARG A 138 13.32 4.97 -10.59
C ARG A 138 14.39 5.78 -11.32
N PRO A 139 14.20 7.11 -11.48
CA PRO A 139 15.26 7.96 -11.99
C PRO A 139 16.46 7.94 -11.04
N ALA A 140 17.64 7.75 -11.60
CA ALA A 140 18.88 7.85 -10.85
C ALA A 140 19.39 9.30 -10.84
N PHE A 141 20.24 9.59 -9.87
CA PHE A 141 20.85 10.91 -9.76
C PHE A 141 21.66 11.22 -11.02
N GLY A 142 21.43 12.39 -11.65
CA GLY A 142 22.17 12.82 -12.84
C GLY A 142 21.39 12.80 -14.16
N GLY A 143 20.07 12.69 -14.12
CA GLY A 143 19.18 13.01 -15.26
C GLY A 143 18.63 11.81 -16.00
N ASN A 144 19.27 11.36 -17.06
CA ASN A 144 18.67 10.41 -18.03
C ASN A 144 18.91 8.94 -17.70
N ILE A 145 19.42 8.64 -16.53
CA ILE A 145 19.72 7.28 -16.10
C ILE A 145 18.61 6.75 -15.21
N MET A 146 18.14 5.53 -15.49
CA MET A 146 17.15 4.83 -14.69
C MET A 146 17.83 3.71 -13.90
N ALA A 147 17.59 3.65 -12.60
CA ALA A 147 18.05 2.57 -11.76
C ALA A 147 16.99 1.48 -11.67
N GLN A 148 17.40 0.23 -11.86
CA GLN A 148 16.56 -0.94 -11.62
C GLN A 148 16.98 -1.59 -10.30
N ILE A 149 16.02 -1.80 -9.41
CA ILE A 149 16.29 -2.34 -8.08
C ILE A 149 15.36 -3.54 -7.86
N VAL A 150 15.92 -4.62 -7.33
CA VAL A 150 15.18 -5.83 -6.97
C VAL A 150 15.52 -6.20 -5.54
N ILE A 151 14.49 -6.41 -4.72
CA ILE A 151 14.66 -6.88 -3.34
C ILE A 151 14.30 -8.37 -3.32
N SER A 152 15.29 -9.23 -3.59
CA SER A 152 15.07 -10.66 -3.80
C SER A 152 15.02 -11.50 -2.52
N GLU A 153 15.66 -11.04 -1.45
CA GLU A 153 15.88 -11.85 -0.24
C GLU A 153 14.93 -11.52 0.91
N SER A 154 14.14 -10.45 0.80
CA SER A 154 13.27 -9.98 1.87
C SER A 154 11.83 -9.81 1.40
N ARG A 155 10.90 -9.98 2.32
CA ARG A 155 9.47 -9.71 2.10
C ARG A 155 8.89 -8.97 3.31
N PRO A 156 7.88 -8.10 3.12
CA PRO A 156 7.38 -7.67 1.82
C PRO A 156 8.37 -6.75 1.10
N GLN A 157 8.15 -6.59 -0.21
CA GLN A 157 8.90 -5.65 -1.04
C GLN A 157 8.18 -4.31 -1.02
N PHE A 158 8.77 -3.28 -0.43
CA PHE A 158 8.17 -1.95 -0.34
C PHE A 158 8.59 -1.06 -1.50
N ALA A 159 7.63 -0.35 -2.07
CA ALA A 159 7.88 0.70 -3.06
C ALA A 159 6.99 1.90 -2.79
N THR A 160 7.55 3.10 -2.84
CA THR A 160 6.74 4.30 -3.02
C THR A 160 6.69 4.64 -4.50
N VAL A 161 5.51 5.03 -4.96
CA VAL A 161 5.24 5.29 -6.38
C VAL A 161 4.97 6.78 -6.56
N ARG A 162 5.67 7.38 -7.52
CA ARG A 162 5.52 8.81 -7.84
C ARG A 162 4.09 9.09 -8.29
N TYR A 163 3.49 10.13 -7.72
CA TYR A 163 2.13 10.56 -8.06
C TYR A 163 2.06 11.13 -9.47
N LYS A 164 0.97 10.86 -10.16
CA LYS A 164 0.69 11.30 -11.55
C LYS A 164 1.55 10.64 -12.63
N VAL A 165 2.13 9.50 -12.34
CA VAL A 165 2.95 8.75 -13.30
C VAL A 165 2.25 7.50 -13.80
N MET A 166 1.57 6.77 -12.91
CA MET A 166 0.88 5.54 -13.29
C MET A 166 -0.56 5.81 -13.74
N ASP A 167 -1.08 4.95 -14.60
CA ASP A 167 -2.48 5.04 -15.02
C ASP A 167 -3.40 4.67 -13.86
N ARG A 168 -4.53 5.38 -13.77
CA ARG A 168 -5.55 5.07 -12.76
C ARG A 168 -6.25 3.75 -13.08
N ALA A 169 -6.65 3.03 -12.04
CA ALA A 169 -7.44 1.81 -12.19
C ALA A 169 -8.78 2.12 -12.88
N GLU A 170 -9.20 1.21 -13.73
CA GLU A 170 -10.54 1.23 -14.32
C GLU A 170 -11.50 0.42 -13.45
N LYS A 171 -12.77 0.78 -13.46
CA LYS A 171 -13.80 0.03 -12.76
C LYS A 171 -13.99 -1.33 -13.41
N VAL A 172 -14.23 -2.36 -12.59
CA VAL A 172 -14.53 -3.72 -13.06
C VAL A 172 -16.04 -3.89 -13.24
N GLU A 173 -16.44 -4.80 -14.13
CA GLU A 173 -17.85 -5.04 -14.41
C GLU A 173 -18.59 -5.67 -13.22
N LYS A 174 -17.94 -6.59 -12.52
CA LYS A 174 -18.55 -7.33 -11.40
C LYS A 174 -17.63 -7.26 -10.18
N PRO A 175 -17.73 -6.20 -9.38
CA PRO A 175 -16.96 -6.13 -8.12
C PRO A 175 -17.31 -7.29 -7.21
N SER A 176 -16.30 -7.97 -6.68
CA SER A 176 -16.49 -9.12 -5.79
C SER A 176 -15.70 -8.98 -4.48
N GLY A 177 -15.12 -7.81 -4.24
CA GLY A 177 -14.33 -7.56 -3.04
C GLY A 177 -15.16 -7.36 -1.80
N LYS A 178 -14.52 -7.42 -0.66
CA LYS A 178 -15.15 -7.24 0.65
C LYS A 178 -14.35 -6.27 1.52
N ILE A 179 -15.02 -5.78 2.56
CA ILE A 179 -14.41 -4.90 3.57
C ILE A 179 -14.31 -5.69 4.87
N THR A 180 -13.14 -5.69 5.48
CA THR A 180 -12.88 -6.32 6.77
C THR A 180 -12.43 -5.27 7.76
N VAL A 181 -13.23 -5.04 8.80
CA VAL A 181 -12.87 -4.13 9.88
C VAL A 181 -11.99 -4.87 10.88
N CYS A 182 -10.79 -4.36 11.08
CA CYS A 182 -9.79 -4.99 11.94
C CYS A 182 -9.84 -4.37 13.36
N PRO A 183 -9.58 -5.18 14.39
CA PRO A 183 -9.49 -4.64 15.76
C PRO A 183 -8.36 -3.63 15.89
N VAL A 184 -8.62 -2.54 16.62
CA VAL A 184 -7.62 -1.52 16.94
C VAL A 184 -7.35 -1.56 18.42
N SER A 185 -6.11 -1.84 18.82
CA SER A 185 -5.71 -1.82 20.23
C SER A 185 -5.41 -0.40 20.68
N GLU A 186 -5.52 -0.16 21.97
CA GLU A 186 -5.16 1.15 22.55
C GLU A 186 -3.69 1.51 22.27
N ASP A 187 -2.81 0.52 22.21
CA ASP A 187 -1.39 0.76 21.91
C ASP A 187 -1.16 1.32 20.50
N MET A 188 -1.99 0.96 19.52
CA MET A 188 -1.90 1.48 18.15
C MET A 188 -2.19 2.97 18.05
N VAL A 189 -3.00 3.50 18.97
CA VAL A 189 -3.45 4.90 18.93
C VAL A 189 -2.72 5.79 19.92
N ARG A 190 -1.84 5.21 20.72
CA ARG A 190 -1.05 5.94 21.71
C ARG A 190 0.22 6.46 21.07
N SER A 191 0.28 7.78 20.88
CA SER A 191 1.49 8.41 20.36
C SER A 191 2.66 8.22 21.32
N ARG A 192 3.79 7.82 20.80
CA ARG A 192 5.05 7.71 21.53
C ARG A 192 5.82 9.01 21.36
N ILE A 193 5.95 9.74 22.42
CA ILE A 193 6.73 10.97 22.45
C ILE A 193 8.20 10.61 22.70
#